data_8b6e23d696fbde0a55d60c72709f11f2
#
_entry.id   8b6e23d696fbde0a55d60c72709f11f2
#
_cell.length_a   1.000
_cell.length_b   1.000
_cell.length_c   1.000
_cell.angle_alpha   90.00
_cell.angle_beta   90.00
_cell.angle_gamma   90.00
#
_symmetry.space_group_name_H-M   'P 1'
#
loop_
_entity.id
_entity.type
_entity.pdbx_description
1 polymer ?
#
loop_
_entity_poly.entity_id
_entity_poly.type
_entity_poly.pdbx_seq_one_letter_code
_entity_poly.pdbx_strand_id
1 'polypeptide(L)'
;MSWQRVVARVAVEVQWSPQDDAETLRRQAQYAAAGVRGLWLFRQRGFPVSAGVPALRVAGSVGRGFTALGRDVASVLDAAFAGRLSFGLPAGEIAEVRVTGGVVQCWGRDCGALTRVVARLDLRNGASQCALRVEDLPLTAASTRALVAALPRSDMIGRVRARRSGGTGLAMTNGCFRCDRVLDTARVEATTHAPLTTLTLTIDADLATVVAACPDAVLAWGIADRVAPSRGVG
;
A
#
# COMPACT_ATOMS: atom_id res chain seq x y z
N MET A 1 24.55 -31.48 12.24
CA MET A 1 24.05 -30.88 10.98
C MET A 1 24.47 -29.41 10.98
N SER A 2 25.42 -29.00 10.14
CA SER A 2 25.90 -27.63 10.10
C SER A 2 24.93 -26.79 9.26
N TRP A 3 24.41 -25.73 9.85
CA TRP A 3 23.60 -24.74 9.16
C TRP A 3 24.50 -23.93 8.26
N GLN A 4 24.54 -24.21 6.95
CA GLN A 4 25.13 -23.30 5.98
C GLN A 4 24.25 -22.04 5.92
N ARG A 5 24.76 -20.92 6.44
CA ARG A 5 24.18 -19.61 6.16
C ARG A 5 24.26 -19.40 4.64
N VAL A 6 23.11 -19.45 3.98
CA VAL A 6 23.03 -19.03 2.58
C VAL A 6 23.29 -17.53 2.56
N VAL A 7 24.51 -17.16 2.23
CA VAL A 7 24.86 -15.75 2.00
C VAL A 7 24.15 -15.33 0.71
N ALA A 8 23.12 -14.51 0.83
CA ALA A 8 22.43 -13.96 -0.33
C ALA A 8 23.41 -13.10 -1.12
N ARG A 9 23.71 -13.49 -2.36
CA ARG A 9 24.51 -12.67 -3.28
C ARG A 9 23.65 -11.53 -3.80
N VAL A 10 24.20 -10.33 -3.80
CA VAL A 10 23.52 -9.13 -4.32
C VAL A 10 24.40 -8.52 -5.40
N ALA A 11 23.83 -8.24 -6.56
CA ALA A 11 24.42 -7.43 -7.61
C ALA A 11 23.86 -6.01 -7.49
N VAL A 12 24.72 -5.03 -7.30
CA VAL A 12 24.33 -3.61 -7.32
C VAL A 12 24.73 -3.03 -8.67
N GLU A 13 23.74 -2.65 -9.46
CA GLU A 13 23.91 -2.03 -10.76
C GLU A 13 23.73 -0.52 -10.66
N VAL A 14 24.74 0.23 -11.04
CA VAL A 14 24.67 1.69 -11.08
C VAL A 14 24.56 2.15 -12.53
N GLN A 15 23.35 2.59 -12.90
CA GLN A 15 23.04 2.99 -14.26
C GLN A 15 23.03 4.51 -14.38
N TRP A 16 24.14 5.03 -14.94
CA TRP A 16 24.37 6.46 -15.02
C TRP A 16 23.81 7.10 -16.30
N SER A 17 23.88 6.39 -17.42
CA SER A 17 23.30 6.76 -18.70
C SER A 17 21.94 6.09 -18.94
N PRO A 18 21.13 6.58 -19.89
CA PRO A 18 19.89 5.91 -20.26
C PRO A 18 20.14 4.44 -20.66
N GLN A 19 19.31 3.56 -20.18
CA GLN A 19 19.30 2.14 -20.52
C GLN A 19 17.89 1.74 -20.95
N ASP A 20 17.80 0.86 -21.93
CA ASP A 20 16.55 0.28 -22.36
C ASP A 20 15.94 -0.62 -21.28
N ASP A 21 14.63 -0.53 -21.10
CA ASP A 21 13.87 -1.35 -20.15
C ASP A 21 14.03 -2.84 -20.44
N ALA A 22 14.02 -3.24 -21.71
CA ALA A 22 14.21 -4.62 -22.14
C ALA A 22 15.56 -5.19 -21.67
N GLU A 23 16.64 -4.40 -21.78
CA GLU A 23 17.97 -4.79 -21.31
C GLU A 23 18.00 -4.90 -19.77
N THR A 24 17.38 -3.97 -19.06
CA THR A 24 17.25 -4.05 -17.58
C THR A 24 16.54 -5.33 -17.15
N LEU A 25 15.41 -5.63 -17.78
CA LEU A 25 14.62 -6.83 -17.49
C LEU A 25 15.36 -8.11 -17.84
N ARG A 26 16.07 -8.14 -18.97
CA ARG A 26 16.90 -9.27 -19.41
C ARG A 26 18.00 -9.58 -18.37
N ARG A 27 18.72 -8.56 -17.93
CA ARG A 27 19.81 -8.72 -16.93
C ARG A 27 19.25 -9.13 -15.57
N GLN A 28 18.13 -8.55 -15.15
CA GLN A 28 17.44 -8.94 -13.92
C GLN A 28 17.05 -10.42 -13.93
N ALA A 29 16.53 -10.91 -15.07
CA ALA A 29 16.19 -12.33 -15.22
C ALA A 29 17.46 -13.23 -15.13
N GLN A 30 18.59 -12.79 -15.68
CA GLN A 30 19.87 -13.51 -15.56
C GLN A 30 20.36 -13.58 -14.10
N TYR A 31 20.25 -12.46 -13.32
CA TYR A 31 20.57 -12.48 -11.90
C TYR A 31 19.67 -13.45 -11.13
N ALA A 32 18.36 -13.39 -11.38
CA ALA A 32 17.41 -14.28 -10.73
C ALA A 32 17.72 -15.76 -11.01
N ALA A 33 18.02 -16.11 -12.28
CA ALA A 33 18.41 -17.47 -12.68
C ALA A 33 19.71 -17.94 -12.00
N ALA A 34 20.63 -17.01 -11.72
CA ALA A 34 21.90 -17.31 -11.01
C ALA A 34 21.75 -17.29 -9.47
N GLY A 35 20.54 -17.11 -8.92
CA GLY A 35 20.30 -16.97 -7.48
C GLY A 35 20.93 -15.71 -6.88
N VAL A 36 21.08 -14.65 -7.68
CA VAL A 36 21.60 -13.35 -7.29
C VAL A 36 20.42 -12.35 -7.20
N ARG A 37 20.38 -11.54 -6.16
CA ARG A 37 19.41 -10.44 -6.06
C ARG A 37 19.96 -9.21 -6.77
N GLY A 38 19.29 -8.72 -7.82
CA GLY A 38 19.65 -7.46 -8.46
C GLY A 38 19.11 -6.27 -7.67
N LEU A 39 19.90 -5.22 -7.50
CA LEU A 39 19.49 -3.90 -7.04
C LEU A 39 19.98 -2.86 -8.04
N TRP A 40 19.05 -2.11 -8.60
CA TRP A 40 19.33 -1.12 -9.63
C TRP A 40 19.26 0.30 -9.08
N LEU A 41 20.32 1.06 -9.33
CA LEU A 41 20.43 2.46 -8.95
C LEU A 41 20.48 3.32 -10.22
N PHE A 42 19.38 3.97 -10.57
CA PHE A 42 19.26 4.77 -11.79
C PHE A 42 19.39 6.26 -11.50
N ARG A 43 20.20 6.95 -12.28
CA ARG A 43 20.22 8.41 -12.29
C ARG A 43 19.03 8.99 -13.07
N GLN A 44 18.66 8.37 -14.18
CA GLN A 44 17.58 8.79 -15.04
C GLN A 44 16.21 8.45 -14.47
N ARG A 45 15.16 9.05 -15.01
CA ARG A 45 13.76 8.69 -14.71
C ARG A 45 13.27 7.72 -15.79
N GLY A 46 12.13 7.07 -15.54
CA GLY A 46 11.47 6.21 -16.53
C GLY A 46 12.12 4.84 -16.65
N PHE A 47 12.67 4.29 -15.58
CA PHE A 47 13.18 2.92 -15.51
C PHE A 47 12.09 1.95 -15.02
N PRO A 48 12.18 0.63 -15.37
CA PRO A 48 11.19 -0.33 -14.95
C PRO A 48 11.24 -0.57 -13.43
N VAL A 49 10.07 -0.56 -12.78
CA VAL A 49 9.93 -0.82 -11.35
C VAL A 49 8.86 -1.88 -11.14
N SER A 50 9.19 -2.96 -10.46
CA SER A 50 8.24 -3.99 -10.08
C SER A 50 8.75 -4.75 -8.85
N ALA A 51 7.94 -5.65 -8.29
CA ALA A 51 8.39 -6.54 -7.21
C ALA A 51 9.62 -7.37 -7.58
N GLY A 52 9.77 -7.73 -8.85
CA GLY A 52 10.91 -8.49 -9.37
C GLY A 52 12.11 -7.63 -9.80
N VAL A 53 11.95 -6.30 -9.86
CA VAL A 53 13.01 -5.37 -10.28
C VAL A 53 13.20 -4.30 -9.21
N PRO A 54 14.07 -4.56 -8.20
CA PRO A 54 14.42 -3.58 -7.18
C PRO A 54 15.19 -2.42 -7.83
N ALA A 55 14.48 -1.36 -8.16
CA ALA A 55 15.04 -0.21 -8.85
C ALA A 55 14.74 1.09 -8.08
N LEU A 56 15.78 1.89 -7.85
CA LEU A 56 15.74 3.12 -7.09
C LEU A 56 16.36 4.25 -7.89
N ARG A 57 15.75 5.44 -7.79
CA ARG A 57 16.33 6.65 -8.35
C ARG A 57 17.39 7.20 -7.42
N VAL A 58 18.57 7.48 -7.99
CA VAL A 58 19.66 8.18 -7.32
C VAL A 58 19.68 9.65 -7.76
N ALA A 59 19.74 10.55 -6.81
CA ALA A 59 19.92 11.99 -7.01
C ALA A 59 21.22 12.45 -6.33
N GLY A 60 21.76 13.60 -6.76
CA GLY A 60 22.94 14.18 -6.13
C GLY A 60 24.13 14.36 -7.09
N SER A 61 25.27 14.65 -6.52
CA SER A 61 26.54 14.88 -7.23
C SER A 61 27.72 14.55 -6.32
N VAL A 62 28.93 14.42 -6.91
CA VAL A 62 30.17 14.11 -6.18
C VAL A 62 30.41 15.07 -5.01
N GLY A 63 30.16 16.37 -5.16
CA GLY A 63 30.41 17.36 -4.10
C GLY A 63 29.34 17.42 -3.02
N ARG A 64 28.11 16.93 -3.27
CA ARG A 64 26.98 16.99 -2.34
C ARG A 64 26.55 15.63 -1.83
N GLY A 65 27.20 14.56 -2.27
CA GLY A 65 26.79 13.19 -2.01
C GLY A 65 25.61 12.73 -2.88
N PHE A 66 25.31 11.44 -2.78
CA PHE A 66 24.23 10.79 -3.51
C PHE A 66 23.16 10.29 -2.56
N THR A 67 21.90 10.45 -2.95
CA THR A 67 20.73 10.04 -2.17
C THR A 67 19.81 9.15 -2.99
N ALA A 68 19.18 8.19 -2.34
CA ALA A 68 18.04 7.42 -2.84
C ALA A 68 16.99 7.30 -1.73
N LEU A 69 15.72 7.30 -2.08
CA LEU A 69 14.61 7.27 -1.09
C LEU A 69 14.72 8.38 -0.02
N GLY A 70 15.30 9.55 -0.36
CA GLY A 70 15.51 10.65 0.59
C GLY A 70 16.61 10.42 1.62
N ARG A 71 17.39 9.34 1.54
CA ARG A 71 18.52 8.97 2.41
C ARG A 71 19.81 8.92 1.61
N ASP A 72 20.96 8.96 2.27
CA ASP A 72 22.23 8.69 1.60
C ASP A 72 22.26 7.25 1.04
N VAL A 73 23.00 7.07 -0.07
CA VAL A 73 23.02 5.77 -0.77
C VAL A 73 23.64 4.67 0.09
N ALA A 74 24.61 4.98 0.97
CA ALA A 74 25.19 3.98 1.85
C ALA A 74 24.15 3.41 2.82
N SER A 75 23.36 4.28 3.46
CA SER A 75 22.24 3.85 4.33
C SER A 75 21.20 3.00 3.59
N VAL A 76 20.94 3.29 2.31
CA VAL A 76 20.03 2.50 1.48
C VAL A 76 20.63 1.12 1.16
N LEU A 77 21.92 1.05 0.85
CA LEU A 77 22.62 -0.22 0.61
C LEU A 77 22.67 -1.08 1.88
N ASP A 78 22.94 -0.47 3.03
CA ASP A 78 22.89 -1.16 4.32
C ASP A 78 21.50 -1.75 4.61
N ALA A 79 20.44 -1.00 4.29
CA ALA A 79 19.08 -1.50 4.39
C ALA A 79 18.81 -2.66 3.41
N ALA A 80 19.33 -2.57 2.19
CA ALA A 80 19.19 -3.62 1.18
C ALA A 80 19.90 -4.91 1.61
N PHE A 81 21.15 -4.81 2.08
CA PHE A 81 21.92 -5.96 2.56
C PHE A 81 21.33 -6.57 3.84
N ALA A 82 20.70 -5.75 4.67
CA ALA A 82 19.95 -6.21 5.85
C ALA A 82 18.57 -6.80 5.50
N GLY A 83 18.19 -6.89 4.20
CA GLY A 83 16.89 -7.41 3.76
C GLY A 83 15.69 -6.52 4.10
N ARG A 84 15.93 -5.23 4.32
CA ARG A 84 14.90 -4.25 4.70
C ARG A 84 14.28 -3.50 3.51
N LEU A 85 14.68 -3.79 2.28
CA LEU A 85 13.97 -3.27 1.12
C LEU A 85 12.66 -4.05 0.92
N SER A 86 11.56 -3.32 0.77
CA SER A 86 10.22 -3.85 0.51
C SER A 86 9.60 -3.17 -0.70
N PHE A 87 8.70 -3.87 -1.39
CA PHE A 87 7.98 -3.35 -2.54
C PHE A 87 6.50 -3.17 -2.19
N GLY A 88 5.96 -2.00 -2.49
CA GLY A 88 4.54 -1.71 -2.28
C GLY A 88 4.16 -1.43 -0.83
N LEU A 89 3.07 -2.00 -0.42
CA LEU A 89 2.50 -1.92 0.93
C LEU A 89 2.39 -3.35 1.51
N PRO A 90 3.51 -3.99 1.87
CA PRO A 90 3.50 -5.38 2.31
C PRO A 90 2.93 -5.53 3.72
N ALA A 91 2.55 -6.76 4.06
CA ALA A 91 2.08 -7.09 5.40
C ALA A 91 3.15 -6.80 6.47
N GLY A 92 2.71 -6.27 7.61
CA GLY A 92 3.56 -5.86 8.72
C GLY A 92 3.98 -4.39 8.68
N GLU A 93 3.87 -3.72 7.54
CA GLU A 93 4.19 -2.30 7.42
C GLU A 93 3.06 -1.40 7.95
N ILE A 94 3.45 -0.20 8.37
CA ILE A 94 2.51 0.83 8.80
C ILE A 94 2.23 1.76 7.62
N ALA A 95 0.95 1.94 7.30
CA ALA A 95 0.51 2.91 6.30
C ALA A 95 -0.25 4.07 6.97
N GLU A 96 -0.05 5.27 6.45
CA GLU A 96 -0.98 6.37 6.66
C GLU A 96 -2.22 6.13 5.80
N VAL A 97 -3.40 6.27 6.38
CA VAL A 97 -4.68 6.13 5.69
C VAL A 97 -5.44 7.43 5.79
N ARG A 98 -5.58 8.12 4.67
CA ARG A 98 -6.46 9.28 4.55
C ARG A 98 -7.85 8.79 4.14
N VAL A 99 -8.82 9.02 5.01
CA VAL A 99 -10.22 8.68 4.78
C VAL A 99 -10.93 9.90 4.20
N THR A 100 -11.55 9.73 3.05
CA THR A 100 -12.36 10.78 2.42
C THR A 100 -13.80 10.31 2.23
N GLY A 101 -14.74 11.23 2.20
CA GLY A 101 -16.12 10.90 2.03
C GLY A 101 -17.00 12.10 1.75
N GLY A 102 -18.28 11.86 1.64
CA GLY A 102 -19.29 12.87 1.35
C GLY A 102 -20.50 12.75 2.27
N VAL A 103 -21.54 13.52 1.98
CA VAL A 103 -22.80 13.50 2.71
C VAL A 103 -23.89 12.88 1.85
N VAL A 104 -24.56 11.85 2.38
CA VAL A 104 -25.70 11.18 1.73
C VAL A 104 -26.91 11.26 2.62
N GLN A 105 -28.06 11.63 2.05
CA GLN A 105 -29.33 11.57 2.76
C GLN A 105 -29.84 10.12 2.84
N CYS A 106 -30.21 9.67 4.04
CA CYS A 106 -30.80 8.37 4.23
C CYS A 106 -32.18 8.29 3.58
N TRP A 107 -32.41 7.25 2.77
CA TRP A 107 -33.64 7.01 2.06
C TRP A 107 -34.73 6.29 2.91
N GLY A 108 -34.44 5.99 4.17
CA GLY A 108 -35.42 5.40 5.11
C GLY A 108 -36.62 6.32 5.31
N ARG A 109 -37.84 5.78 5.19
CA ARG A 109 -39.07 6.55 5.20
C ARG A 109 -39.18 7.52 6.37
N ASP A 110 -38.71 7.09 7.56
CA ASP A 110 -38.84 7.88 8.80
C ASP A 110 -37.47 8.38 9.30
N CYS A 111 -36.43 8.34 8.45
CA CYS A 111 -35.10 8.69 8.87
C CYS A 111 -34.62 10.03 8.30
N GLY A 112 -34.47 10.15 6.98
CA GLY A 112 -34.05 11.36 6.28
C GLY A 112 -32.70 11.94 6.74
N ALA A 113 -31.96 11.24 7.61
CA ALA A 113 -30.73 11.74 8.22
C ALA A 113 -29.62 11.97 7.18
N LEU A 114 -28.97 13.13 7.26
CA LEU A 114 -27.75 13.40 6.48
C LEU A 114 -26.58 12.67 7.14
N THR A 115 -26.04 11.68 6.43
CA THR A 115 -24.95 10.82 6.93
C THR A 115 -23.67 11.12 6.18
N ARG A 116 -22.57 11.35 6.90
CA ARG A 116 -21.22 11.33 6.33
C ARG A 116 -20.83 9.88 6.04
N VAL A 117 -20.48 9.58 4.80
CA VAL A 117 -20.13 8.24 4.34
C VAL A 117 -18.65 8.19 3.99
N VAL A 118 -18.01 7.06 4.24
CA VAL A 118 -16.66 6.78 3.78
C VAL A 118 -16.75 6.38 2.31
N ALA A 119 -16.13 7.17 1.43
CA ALA A 119 -16.11 6.88 0.00
C ALA A 119 -14.78 6.26 -0.43
N ARG A 120 -13.66 6.78 0.09
CA ARG A 120 -12.33 6.41 -0.37
C ARG A 120 -11.34 6.38 0.78
N LEU A 121 -10.41 5.46 0.68
CA LEU A 121 -9.30 5.21 1.60
C LEU A 121 -8.01 5.32 0.80
N ASP A 122 -7.25 6.38 1.00
CA ASP A 122 -5.94 6.56 0.37
C ASP A 122 -4.85 6.07 1.32
N LEU A 123 -4.29 4.89 1.04
CA LEU A 123 -3.22 4.28 1.81
C LEU A 123 -1.88 4.76 1.27
N ARG A 124 -0.95 5.13 2.16
CA ARG A 124 0.39 5.60 1.78
C ARG A 124 1.47 5.05 2.72
N ASN A 125 2.58 4.61 2.13
CA ASN A 125 3.83 4.35 2.83
C ASN A 125 4.98 4.73 1.90
N GLY A 126 5.75 5.74 2.26
CA GLY A 126 6.79 6.29 1.41
C GLY A 126 6.25 6.73 0.04
N ALA A 127 6.82 6.16 -1.04
CA ALA A 127 6.40 6.41 -2.41
C ALA A 127 5.25 5.50 -2.89
N SER A 128 4.88 4.48 -2.11
CA SER A 128 3.78 3.58 -2.43
C SER A 128 2.45 4.19 -2.00
N GLN A 129 1.46 4.10 -2.88
CA GLN A 129 0.11 4.55 -2.59
C GLN A 129 -0.93 3.66 -3.27
N CYS A 130 -2.07 3.48 -2.61
CA CYS A 130 -3.21 2.75 -3.15
C CYS A 130 -4.49 3.41 -2.66
N ALA A 131 -5.47 3.51 -3.55
CA ALA A 131 -6.80 4.00 -3.22
C ALA A 131 -7.79 2.87 -3.26
N LEU A 132 -8.48 2.64 -2.15
CA LEU A 132 -9.49 1.61 -2.01
C LEU A 132 -10.85 2.25 -1.72
N ARG A 133 -11.92 1.58 -2.14
CA ARG A 133 -13.28 1.87 -1.71
C ARG A 133 -13.60 1.02 -0.48
N VAL A 134 -14.68 1.36 0.21
CA VAL A 134 -15.10 0.61 1.41
C VAL A 134 -15.40 -0.86 1.09
N GLU A 135 -16.00 -1.13 -0.07
CA GLU A 135 -16.34 -2.47 -0.54
C GLU A 135 -15.13 -3.33 -0.90
N ASP A 136 -13.97 -2.73 -1.20
CA ASP A 136 -12.73 -3.43 -1.51
C ASP A 136 -12.04 -3.98 -0.25
N LEU A 137 -12.46 -3.52 0.95
CA LEU A 137 -11.85 -3.94 2.20
C LEU A 137 -12.11 -5.42 2.49
N PRO A 138 -11.07 -6.20 2.82
CA PRO A 138 -11.24 -7.62 3.15
C PRO A 138 -12.00 -7.78 4.47
N LEU A 139 -13.07 -8.59 4.45
CA LEU A 139 -14.04 -8.71 5.56
C LEU A 139 -13.43 -9.25 6.86
N THR A 140 -12.48 -10.16 6.74
CA THR A 140 -11.86 -10.90 7.85
C THR A 140 -10.59 -10.24 8.38
N ALA A 141 -10.04 -9.28 7.66
CA ALA A 141 -8.77 -8.66 7.98
C ALA A 141 -8.78 -7.94 9.34
N ALA A 142 -7.69 -8.09 10.09
CA ALA A 142 -7.50 -7.35 11.34
C ALA A 142 -7.34 -5.85 11.07
N SER A 143 -6.67 -5.50 9.96
CA SER A 143 -6.53 -4.13 9.47
C SER A 143 -7.89 -3.47 9.19
N THR A 144 -8.83 -4.18 8.55
CA THR A 144 -10.20 -3.68 8.32
C THR A 144 -10.92 -3.40 9.63
N ARG A 145 -10.83 -4.31 10.61
CA ARG A 145 -11.45 -4.10 11.94
C ARG A 145 -10.83 -2.91 12.67
N ALA A 146 -9.50 -2.77 12.62
CA ALA A 146 -8.79 -1.64 13.21
C ALA A 146 -9.18 -0.31 12.56
N LEU A 147 -9.25 -0.28 11.22
CA LEU A 147 -9.72 0.87 10.46
C LEU A 147 -11.12 1.30 10.91
N VAL A 148 -12.08 0.37 10.90
CA VAL A 148 -13.49 0.65 11.28
C VAL A 148 -13.60 1.13 12.73
N ALA A 149 -12.81 0.56 13.65
CA ALA A 149 -12.78 0.97 15.04
C ALA A 149 -12.20 2.38 15.25
N ALA A 150 -11.27 2.79 14.37
CA ALA A 150 -10.61 4.10 14.43
C ALA A 150 -11.44 5.22 13.75
N LEU A 151 -12.49 4.90 13.00
CA LEU A 151 -13.36 5.92 12.42
C LEU A 151 -14.06 6.73 13.53
N PRO A 152 -14.11 8.08 13.40
CA PRO A 152 -14.78 8.92 14.39
C PRO A 152 -16.25 8.57 14.53
N ARG A 153 -16.73 8.39 15.76
CA ARG A 153 -18.15 8.05 16.05
C ARG A 153 -19.04 9.28 16.25
N SER A 154 -18.43 10.44 16.44
CA SER A 154 -19.13 11.65 16.89
C SER A 154 -19.67 12.55 15.78
N ASP A 155 -19.23 12.37 14.54
CA ASP A 155 -19.46 13.36 13.47
C ASP A 155 -20.52 12.95 12.45
N MET A 156 -21.55 12.23 12.86
CA MET A 156 -22.58 11.69 11.96
C MET A 156 -22.01 10.77 10.87
N ILE A 157 -20.85 10.18 11.12
CA ILE A 157 -20.23 9.23 10.19
C ILE A 157 -21.02 7.93 10.21
N GLY A 158 -21.33 7.44 9.02
CA GLY A 158 -22.06 6.21 8.80
C GLY A 158 -21.36 4.98 9.37
N ARG A 159 -22.14 4.00 9.77
CA ARG A 159 -21.57 2.74 10.29
C ARG A 159 -21.02 1.90 9.15
N VAL A 160 -19.70 1.75 9.10
CA VAL A 160 -19.03 0.85 8.14
C VAL A 160 -19.00 -0.56 8.74
N ARG A 161 -19.61 -1.52 8.07
CA ARG A 161 -19.59 -2.94 8.46
C ARG A 161 -19.95 -3.87 7.31
N ALA A 162 -19.69 -5.17 7.49
CA ALA A 162 -20.10 -6.20 6.54
C ALA A 162 -21.62 -6.33 6.47
N ARG A 163 -22.18 -6.28 5.28
CA ARG A 163 -23.60 -6.51 4.98
C ARG A 163 -23.77 -7.22 3.64
N ARG A 164 -24.92 -7.85 3.44
CA ARG A 164 -25.30 -8.34 2.12
C ARG A 164 -25.62 -7.16 1.22
N SER A 165 -24.94 -7.09 0.08
CA SER A 165 -25.13 -6.06 -0.94
C SER A 165 -25.70 -6.70 -2.20
N GLY A 166 -26.91 -6.30 -2.60
CA GLY A 166 -27.51 -6.48 -3.94
C GLY A 166 -27.29 -7.78 -4.72
N GLY A 167 -27.17 -8.94 -4.06
CA GLY A 167 -27.01 -10.24 -4.74
C GLY A 167 -25.56 -10.73 -4.92
N THR A 168 -24.53 -9.95 -4.57
CA THR A 168 -23.11 -10.27 -4.77
C THR A 168 -22.42 -10.87 -3.54
N GLY A 169 -23.13 -11.12 -2.44
CA GLY A 169 -22.54 -11.65 -1.23
C GLY A 169 -22.36 -10.61 -0.12
N LEU A 170 -21.44 -10.89 0.82
CA LEU A 170 -21.08 -9.97 1.91
C LEU A 170 -19.99 -9.00 1.42
N ALA A 171 -20.20 -7.71 1.65
CA ALA A 171 -19.20 -6.67 1.42
C ALA A 171 -19.21 -5.66 2.57
N MET A 172 -18.10 -4.94 2.75
CA MET A 172 -18.07 -3.77 3.63
C MET A 172 -18.91 -2.67 2.99
N THR A 173 -19.82 -2.06 3.75
CA THR A 173 -20.72 -1.03 3.23
C THR A 173 -20.95 0.07 4.25
N ASN A 174 -21.32 1.26 3.76
CA ASN A 174 -21.78 2.35 4.59
C ASN A 174 -23.23 2.13 5.04
N GLY A 175 -23.51 2.34 6.31
CA GLY A 175 -24.86 2.42 6.85
C GLY A 175 -25.17 3.81 7.36
N CYS A 176 -26.43 4.19 7.41
CA CYS A 176 -26.86 5.44 8.01
C CYS A 176 -26.43 5.50 9.48
N PHE A 177 -25.88 6.64 9.94
CA PHE A 177 -25.47 6.80 11.34
C PHE A 177 -26.62 6.65 12.33
N ARG A 178 -27.85 7.00 11.92
CA ARG A 178 -29.05 7.00 12.78
C ARG A 178 -29.75 5.65 12.78
N CYS A 179 -30.11 5.10 11.61
CA CYS A 179 -30.95 3.90 11.49
C CYS A 179 -30.20 2.68 10.93
N ASP A 180 -28.93 2.84 10.58
CA ASP A 180 -28.04 1.81 10.05
C ASP A 180 -28.47 1.16 8.72
N ARG A 181 -29.45 1.73 8.03
CA ARG A 181 -29.84 1.29 6.70
C ARG A 181 -28.68 1.46 5.72
N VAL A 182 -28.45 0.47 4.87
CA VAL A 182 -27.39 0.53 3.85
C VAL A 182 -27.60 1.74 2.96
N LEU A 183 -26.53 2.48 2.73
CA LEU A 183 -26.51 3.60 1.80
C LEU A 183 -25.91 3.11 0.47
N ASP A 184 -26.57 3.48 -0.62
CA ASP A 184 -26.24 3.04 -1.96
C ASP A 184 -24.84 3.56 -2.38
N THR A 185 -23.97 2.66 -2.84
CA THR A 185 -22.62 2.98 -3.32
C THR A 185 -22.64 4.03 -4.42
N ALA A 186 -23.56 3.93 -5.39
CA ALA A 186 -23.65 4.91 -6.47
C ALA A 186 -23.93 6.34 -5.94
N ARG A 187 -24.73 6.46 -4.88
CA ARG A 187 -24.96 7.76 -4.22
C ARG A 187 -23.74 8.24 -3.45
N VAL A 188 -22.99 7.32 -2.85
CA VAL A 188 -21.73 7.65 -2.17
C VAL A 188 -20.71 8.18 -3.16
N GLU A 189 -20.57 7.52 -4.31
CA GLU A 189 -19.64 7.92 -5.37
C GLU A 189 -20.02 9.28 -6.01
N ALA A 190 -21.31 9.58 -6.09
CA ALA A 190 -21.81 10.84 -6.65
C ALA A 190 -21.63 12.07 -5.73
N THR A 191 -21.17 11.88 -4.47
CA THR A 191 -20.99 12.98 -3.53
C THR A 191 -19.67 13.70 -3.73
N THR A 192 -19.61 14.98 -3.35
CA THR A 192 -18.33 15.68 -3.22
C THR A 192 -17.53 15.12 -2.06
N HIS A 193 -16.33 14.62 -2.33
CA HIS A 193 -15.49 14.02 -1.32
C HIS A 193 -14.64 15.05 -0.60
N ALA A 194 -14.71 15.02 0.73
CA ALA A 194 -13.90 15.85 1.62
C ALA A 194 -13.14 14.94 2.63
N PRO A 195 -12.00 15.39 3.17
CA PRO A 195 -11.32 14.67 4.23
C PRO A 195 -12.24 14.46 5.44
N LEU A 196 -12.32 13.22 5.92
CA LEU A 196 -13.02 12.87 7.16
C LEU A 196 -12.05 12.71 8.33
N THR A 197 -10.96 11.98 8.10
CA THR A 197 -9.91 11.75 9.09
C THR A 197 -8.64 11.21 8.43
N THR A 198 -7.54 11.25 9.17
CA THR A 198 -6.31 10.54 8.83
C THR A 198 -5.94 9.64 10.02
N LEU A 199 -5.53 8.43 9.75
CA LEU A 199 -5.14 7.45 10.76
C LEU A 199 -3.95 6.64 10.29
N THR A 200 -3.32 5.90 11.19
CA THR A 200 -2.27 4.92 10.87
C THR A 200 -2.82 3.52 11.00
N LEU A 201 -2.40 2.64 10.10
CA LEU A 201 -2.88 1.27 10.03
C LEU A 201 -1.72 0.32 9.77
N THR A 202 -1.64 -0.78 10.52
CA THR A 202 -0.75 -1.88 10.16
C THR A 202 -1.41 -2.73 9.08
N ILE A 203 -0.73 -2.88 7.96
CA ILE A 203 -1.18 -3.71 6.84
C ILE A 203 -1.07 -5.18 7.24
N ASP A 204 -2.15 -5.95 7.17
CA ASP A 204 -2.11 -7.41 7.30
C ASP A 204 -2.02 -8.10 5.93
N ALA A 205 -1.91 -9.43 5.92
CA ALA A 205 -1.73 -10.20 4.69
C ALA A 205 -2.93 -10.07 3.73
N ASP A 206 -4.14 -9.99 4.26
CA ASP A 206 -5.37 -9.89 3.47
C ASP A 206 -5.42 -8.52 2.77
N LEU A 207 -5.16 -7.44 3.51
CA LEU A 207 -5.15 -6.09 2.96
C LEU A 207 -3.99 -5.91 1.96
N ALA A 208 -2.80 -6.47 2.26
CA ALA A 208 -1.66 -6.44 1.33
C ALA A 208 -2.02 -7.12 -0.02
N THR A 209 -2.78 -8.21 0.01
CA THR A 209 -3.25 -8.90 -1.19
C THR A 209 -4.21 -8.02 -2.00
N VAL A 210 -5.15 -7.34 -1.34
CA VAL A 210 -6.09 -6.42 -2.01
C VAL A 210 -5.32 -5.24 -2.64
N VAL A 211 -4.39 -4.65 -1.91
CA VAL A 211 -3.54 -3.54 -2.43
C VAL A 211 -2.72 -3.98 -3.64
N ALA A 212 -2.11 -5.18 -3.59
CA ALA A 212 -1.32 -5.70 -4.70
C ALA A 212 -2.15 -5.98 -5.97
N ALA A 213 -3.44 -6.28 -5.81
CA ALA A 213 -4.38 -6.50 -6.90
C ALA A 213 -5.06 -5.21 -7.40
N CYS A 214 -4.88 -4.08 -6.72
CA CYS A 214 -5.52 -2.82 -7.08
C CYS A 214 -4.88 -2.24 -8.37
N PRO A 215 -5.64 -2.05 -9.46
CA PRO A 215 -5.08 -1.60 -10.73
C PRO A 215 -4.53 -0.16 -10.69
N ASP A 216 -5.08 0.67 -9.79
CA ASP A 216 -4.67 2.07 -9.65
C ASP A 216 -3.58 2.26 -8.58
N ALA A 217 -3.04 1.18 -8.02
CA ALA A 217 -1.98 1.27 -7.04
C ALA A 217 -0.66 1.72 -7.69
N VAL A 218 -0.04 2.74 -7.12
CA VAL A 218 1.34 3.12 -7.44
C VAL A 218 2.24 2.45 -6.41
N LEU A 219 2.93 1.40 -6.83
CA LEU A 219 3.80 0.63 -5.96
C LEU A 219 5.27 0.95 -6.25
N ALA A 220 6.05 1.16 -5.21
CA ALA A 220 7.45 1.51 -5.30
C ALA A 220 8.27 0.73 -4.26
N TRP A 221 9.58 0.66 -4.47
CA TRP A 221 10.50 0.14 -3.46
C TRP A 221 10.70 1.18 -2.36
N GLY A 222 10.75 0.69 -1.13
CA GLY A 222 10.95 1.48 0.08
C GLY A 222 11.83 0.73 1.09
N ILE A 223 12.14 1.38 2.20
CA ILE A 223 12.85 0.75 3.32
C ILE A 223 11.81 0.46 4.41
N ALA A 224 11.65 -0.82 4.75
CA ALA A 224 10.83 -1.24 5.87
C ALA A 224 11.43 -0.74 7.20
N ASP A 225 10.63 -0.07 8.03
CA ASP A 225 11.08 0.40 9.33
C ASP A 225 11.24 -0.74 10.36
N ARG A 226 10.67 -1.91 10.07
CA ARG A 226 10.80 -3.12 10.91
C ARG A 226 11.38 -4.27 10.09
N VAL A 227 12.29 -4.99 10.70
CA VAL A 227 12.73 -6.29 10.15
C VAL A 227 11.52 -7.24 10.28
N ALA A 228 11.01 -7.71 9.15
CA ALA A 228 10.00 -8.76 9.17
C ALA A 228 10.52 -9.93 10.02
N PRO A 229 9.73 -10.48 10.96
CA PRO A 229 10.16 -11.68 11.68
C PRO A 229 10.53 -12.73 10.63
N SER A 230 11.74 -13.26 10.73
CA SER A 230 12.19 -14.34 9.87
C SER A 230 11.13 -15.45 9.93
N ARG A 231 10.47 -15.75 8.80
CA ARG A 231 9.58 -16.91 8.73
C ARG A 231 10.42 -18.09 9.13
N GLY A 232 10.18 -18.61 10.34
CA GLY A 232 10.70 -19.89 10.76
C GLY A 232 10.24 -20.91 9.72
N VAL A 233 11.22 -21.50 9.01
CA VAL A 233 10.97 -22.66 8.17
C VAL A 233 10.60 -23.77 9.14
N GLY A 234 9.31 -24.07 9.27
CA GLY A 234 8.81 -25.29 9.90
C GLY A 234 8.96 -26.43 8.94
#